data_acca59d5631240b231141dce084f12c2
#
_entry.id   acca59d5631240b231141dce084f12c2
#
_cell.length_a   1.000
_cell.length_b   1.000
_cell.length_c   1.000
_cell.angle_alpha   90.00
_cell.angle_beta   90.00
_cell.angle_gamma   90.00
#
_symmetry.space_group_name_H-M   'P 1'
#
loop_
_entity.id
_entity.type
_entity.pdbx_description
1 polymer ?
#
loop_
_entity_poly.entity_id
_entity_poly.type
_entity_poly.pdbx_seq_one_letter_code
_entity_poly.pdbx_strand_id
1 'polypeptide(L)'
;MGRKRLVTNRRLVAIVDDEEDISVLFRDALKRIEGITIVPFNDPRIALEHFEKIKDAYVLVISDFRMPGLNGMELLRKMKDTNKYVRTILMTAYEIGDSIFSDYTKNEIINGFFQKPVRITDLIKEVNMQLHSYEIQKTFPSYPP
;
A
#
# COMPACT_ATOMS: atom_id res chain seq x y z
N MET A 1 3.41 30.45 10.54
CA MET A 1 3.41 30.61 9.19
C MET A 1 3.86 29.43 8.46
N GLY A 2 5.10 29.19 8.22
CA GLY A 2 5.59 28.07 7.43
C GLY A 2 5.22 26.70 7.96
N ARG A 3 5.03 26.59 9.24
CA ARG A 3 4.76 25.29 9.84
C ARG A 3 3.49 24.62 9.40
N LYS A 4 2.49 25.36 9.01
CA LYS A 4 1.23 24.76 8.58
C LYS A 4 1.40 23.92 7.34
N ARG A 5 2.31 24.31 6.47
CA ARG A 5 2.55 23.57 5.24
C ARG A 5 3.22 22.24 5.50
N LEU A 6 3.97 22.12 6.59
CA LEU A 6 4.63 20.86 6.93
C LEU A 6 3.63 19.79 7.27
N VAL A 7 2.48 20.18 7.80
CA VAL A 7 1.46 19.23 8.21
C VAL A 7 0.68 18.70 7.01
N THR A 8 0.56 19.49 5.94
CA THR A 8 -0.29 19.16 4.81
C THR A 8 0.35 18.23 3.79
N ASN A 9 1.67 17.98 3.90
CA ASN A 9 2.39 17.20 2.89
C ASN A 9 2.78 15.82 3.39
N ARG A 10 1.93 15.23 4.22
CA ARG A 10 2.20 13.89 4.73
C ARG A 10 2.00 12.87 3.62
N ARG A 11 2.94 11.95 3.52
CA ARG A 11 2.90 10.87 2.54
C ARG A 11 3.11 9.57 3.31
N LEU A 12 2.01 8.90 3.57
CA LEU A 12 2.01 7.70 4.39
C LEU A 12 2.01 6.45 3.52
N VAL A 13 2.80 5.48 3.96
CA VAL A 13 2.84 4.15 3.36
C VAL A 13 2.46 3.16 4.44
N ALA A 14 1.36 2.45 4.26
CA ALA A 14 0.93 1.44 5.21
C ALA A 14 1.51 0.08 4.85
N ILE A 15 1.90 -0.66 5.88
CA ILE A 15 2.27 -2.06 5.75
C ILE A 15 1.33 -2.83 6.64
N VAL A 16 0.55 -3.75 6.04
CA VAL A 16 -0.45 -4.52 6.77
C VAL A 16 -0.10 -5.98 6.67
N ASP A 17 0.30 -6.57 7.81
CA ASP A 17 0.69 -7.97 7.87
C ASP A 17 0.46 -8.42 9.30
N ASP A 18 -0.26 -9.52 9.50
CA ASP A 18 -0.56 -10.00 10.85
C ASP A 18 0.68 -10.61 11.54
N GLU A 19 1.76 -10.80 10.81
CA GLU A 19 3.05 -11.19 11.37
C GLU A 19 3.86 -9.94 11.69
N GLU A 20 3.97 -9.61 12.96
CA GLU A 20 4.64 -8.40 13.40
C GLU A 20 6.09 -8.32 12.91
N ASP A 21 6.79 -9.45 12.93
CA ASP A 21 8.19 -9.48 12.50
C ASP A 21 8.35 -9.00 11.05
N ILE A 22 7.41 -9.36 10.19
CA ILE A 22 7.44 -8.97 8.78
C ILE A 22 7.18 -7.47 8.64
N SER A 23 6.17 -6.95 9.35
CA SER A 23 5.85 -5.53 9.24
C SER A 23 6.98 -4.65 9.76
N VAL A 24 7.65 -5.07 10.83
CA VAL A 24 8.80 -4.35 11.38
C VAL A 24 9.99 -4.39 10.42
N LEU A 25 10.26 -5.57 9.86
CA LEU A 25 11.35 -5.73 8.89
C LEU A 25 11.15 -4.81 7.68
N PHE A 26 9.94 -4.78 7.14
CA PHE A 26 9.64 -3.96 5.98
C PHE A 26 9.70 -2.48 6.33
N ARG A 27 9.18 -2.10 7.49
CA ARG A 27 9.28 -0.71 7.95
C ARG A 27 10.74 -0.26 8.00
N ASP A 28 11.59 -1.11 8.60
CA ASP A 28 13.01 -0.76 8.74
C ASP A 28 13.71 -0.66 7.38
N ALA A 29 13.31 -1.51 6.45
CA ALA A 29 13.89 -1.48 5.11
C ALA A 29 13.48 -0.23 4.34
N LEU A 30 12.22 0.18 4.50
CA LEU A 30 11.66 1.28 3.70
C LEU A 30 11.84 2.66 4.32
N LYS A 31 12.20 2.74 5.60
CA LYS A 31 12.33 4.05 6.27
C LYS A 31 13.44 4.91 5.69
N ARG A 32 14.33 4.34 4.89
CA ARG A 32 15.39 5.09 4.23
C ARG A 32 14.89 5.90 3.04
N ILE A 33 13.71 5.60 2.54
CA ILE A 33 13.14 6.35 1.43
C ILE A 33 12.68 7.69 1.97
N GLU A 34 13.24 8.76 1.41
CA GLU A 34 12.91 10.11 1.86
C GLU A 34 11.52 10.52 1.43
N GLY A 35 10.90 11.35 2.25
CA GLY A 35 9.62 11.93 1.91
C GLY A 35 8.40 11.09 2.25
N ILE A 36 8.59 9.92 2.85
CA ILE A 36 7.47 9.07 3.26
C ILE A 36 7.59 8.68 4.73
N THR A 37 6.46 8.36 5.32
CA THR A 37 6.39 7.82 6.68
C THR A 37 5.73 6.45 6.60
N ILE A 38 6.38 5.45 7.18
CA ILE A 38 5.88 4.08 7.16
C ILE A 38 5.03 3.83 8.40
N VAL A 39 3.82 3.32 8.20
CA VAL A 39 2.90 3.00 9.29
C VAL A 39 2.59 1.51 9.24
N PRO A 40 3.13 0.72 10.18
CA PRO A 40 2.86 -0.73 10.20
C PRO A 40 1.58 -1.03 10.96
N PHE A 41 0.82 -2.00 10.46
CA PHE A 41 -0.40 -2.49 11.10
C PHE A 41 -0.36 -4.02 11.11
N ASN A 42 -0.82 -4.60 12.21
CA ASN A 42 -0.93 -6.05 12.32
C ASN A 42 -2.38 -6.53 12.31
N ASP A 43 -3.33 -5.60 12.22
CA ASP A 43 -4.75 -5.89 12.11
C ASP A 43 -5.33 -5.10 10.94
N PRO A 44 -5.89 -5.77 9.94
CA PRO A 44 -6.39 -5.07 8.74
C PRO A 44 -7.56 -4.13 9.04
N ARG A 45 -8.34 -4.41 10.08
CA ARG A 45 -9.49 -3.55 10.43
C ARG A 45 -9.00 -2.23 11.01
N ILE A 46 -7.93 -2.28 11.80
CA ILE A 46 -7.32 -1.06 12.35
C ILE A 46 -6.68 -0.26 11.22
N ALA A 47 -6.03 -0.95 10.29
CA ALA A 47 -5.45 -0.29 9.12
C ALA A 47 -6.52 0.45 8.31
N LEU A 48 -7.64 -0.20 8.06
CA LEU A 48 -8.73 0.40 7.31
C LEU A 48 -9.31 1.61 8.02
N GLU A 49 -9.52 1.49 9.33
CA GLU A 49 -10.05 2.58 10.13
C GLU A 49 -9.14 3.81 10.08
N HIS A 50 -7.85 3.59 10.26
CA HIS A 50 -6.87 4.68 10.20
C HIS A 50 -6.83 5.31 8.81
N PHE A 51 -6.86 4.46 7.78
CA PHE A 51 -6.86 4.92 6.40
C PHE A 51 -8.08 5.82 6.13
N GLU A 52 -9.25 5.41 6.57
CA GLU A 52 -10.47 6.16 6.29
C GLU A 52 -10.48 7.54 6.93
N LYS A 53 -9.78 7.69 8.06
CA LYS A 53 -9.70 8.98 8.74
C LYS A 53 -8.83 9.99 8.02
N ILE A 54 -7.75 9.51 7.37
CA ILE A 54 -6.79 10.41 6.73
C ILE A 54 -6.39 9.88 5.34
N LYS A 55 -7.39 9.42 4.60
CA LYS A 55 -7.17 8.74 3.31
C LYS A 55 -6.30 9.51 2.32
N ASP A 56 -6.40 10.83 2.33
CA ASP A 56 -5.65 11.65 1.36
C ASP A 56 -4.16 11.73 1.69
N ALA A 57 -3.77 11.34 2.89
CA ALA A 57 -2.35 11.30 3.25
C ALA A 57 -1.67 10.01 2.81
N TYR A 58 -2.46 8.97 2.51
CA TYR A 58 -1.90 7.69 2.11
C TYR A 58 -1.58 7.65 0.64
N VAL A 59 -0.34 7.27 0.30
CA VAL A 59 0.09 7.15 -1.09
C VAL A 59 0.24 5.70 -1.53
N LEU A 60 0.47 4.79 -0.59
CA LEU A 60 0.72 3.39 -0.90
C LEU A 60 0.30 2.51 0.27
N VAL A 61 -0.29 1.36 -0.02
CA VAL A 61 -0.60 0.33 0.97
C VAL A 61 -0.04 -0.99 0.48
N ILE A 62 0.75 -1.63 1.34
CA ILE A 62 1.32 -2.95 1.08
C ILE A 62 0.64 -3.90 2.05
N SER A 63 -0.07 -4.90 1.54
CA SER A 63 -0.85 -5.80 2.39
C SER A 63 -0.57 -7.26 2.09
N ASP A 64 -0.46 -8.05 3.16
CA ASP A 64 -0.50 -9.49 3.06
C ASP A 64 -1.90 -9.92 2.63
N PHE A 65 -2.01 -11.07 1.98
CA PHE A 65 -3.30 -11.57 1.52
C PHE A 65 -4.11 -12.19 2.66
N ARG A 66 -3.54 -13.17 3.35
CA ARG A 66 -4.27 -13.91 4.37
C ARG A 66 -4.04 -13.31 5.75
N MET A 67 -5.12 -12.76 6.30
CA MET A 67 -5.12 -12.18 7.64
C MET A 67 -6.48 -12.44 8.28
N PRO A 68 -6.51 -12.63 9.62
CA PRO A 68 -7.80 -12.78 10.30
C PRO A 68 -8.66 -11.54 10.13
N GLY A 69 -9.94 -11.75 9.92
CA GLY A 69 -10.92 -10.68 9.86
C GLY A 69 -11.20 -10.15 8.47
N LEU A 70 -10.18 -9.69 7.78
CA LEU A 70 -10.32 -9.10 6.45
C LEU A 70 -9.10 -9.48 5.63
N ASN A 71 -9.29 -10.11 4.47
CA ASN A 71 -8.14 -10.45 3.65
C ASN A 71 -7.61 -9.23 2.89
N GLY A 72 -6.39 -9.36 2.37
CA GLY A 72 -5.72 -8.23 1.74
C GLY A 72 -6.41 -7.71 0.49
N MET A 73 -7.02 -8.58 -0.30
CA MET A 73 -7.74 -8.12 -1.49
C MET A 73 -8.95 -7.27 -1.14
N GLU A 74 -9.70 -7.70 -0.13
CA GLU A 74 -10.85 -6.94 0.33
C GLU A 74 -10.41 -5.60 0.94
N LEU A 75 -9.33 -5.62 1.70
CA LEU A 75 -8.79 -4.41 2.30
C LEU A 75 -8.40 -3.40 1.22
N LEU A 76 -7.64 -3.83 0.24
CA LEU A 76 -7.16 -2.94 -0.81
C LEU A 76 -8.32 -2.41 -1.67
N ARG A 77 -9.32 -3.25 -1.93
CA ARG A 77 -10.50 -2.80 -2.66
C ARG A 77 -11.25 -1.70 -1.91
N LYS A 78 -11.44 -1.91 -0.61
CA LYS A 78 -12.12 -0.90 0.21
C LYS A 78 -11.34 0.41 0.25
N MET A 79 -10.03 0.33 0.31
CA MET A 79 -9.19 1.52 0.30
C MET A 79 -9.25 2.26 -1.04
N LYS A 80 -9.21 1.51 -2.15
CA LYS A 80 -9.35 2.10 -3.49
C LYS A 80 -10.69 2.76 -3.68
N ASP A 81 -11.76 2.19 -3.13
CA ASP A 81 -13.09 2.78 -3.22
C ASP A 81 -13.15 4.15 -2.55
N THR A 82 -12.33 4.35 -1.52
CA THR A 82 -12.31 5.59 -0.75
C THR A 82 -11.32 6.61 -1.34
N ASN A 83 -10.20 6.14 -1.87
CA ASN A 83 -9.19 6.99 -2.49
C ASN A 83 -8.63 6.25 -3.72
N LYS A 84 -9.11 6.63 -4.89
CA LYS A 84 -8.72 5.94 -6.13
C LYS A 84 -7.25 6.11 -6.51
N TYR A 85 -6.57 7.11 -5.93
CA TYR A 85 -5.16 7.37 -6.25
C TYR A 85 -4.18 6.54 -5.43
N VAL A 86 -4.61 6.00 -4.28
CA VAL A 86 -3.69 5.21 -3.46
C VAL A 86 -3.17 4.02 -4.26
N ARG A 87 -1.86 3.80 -4.20
CA ARG A 87 -1.26 2.64 -4.85
C ARG A 87 -1.33 1.44 -3.91
N THR A 88 -1.40 0.27 -4.48
CA THR A 88 -1.59 -0.95 -3.68
C THR A 88 -0.66 -2.05 -4.13
N ILE A 89 -0.09 -2.76 -3.16
CA ILE A 89 0.74 -3.94 -3.40
C ILE A 89 0.19 -5.08 -2.55
N LEU A 90 -0.08 -6.22 -3.17
CA LEU A 90 -0.51 -7.42 -2.46
C LEU A 90 0.65 -8.39 -2.34
N MET A 91 0.80 -9.00 -1.17
CA MET A 91 1.80 -10.05 -0.93
C MET A 91 1.10 -11.30 -0.48
N THR A 92 1.58 -12.47 -0.92
CA THR A 92 1.02 -13.73 -0.46
C THR A 92 2.05 -14.85 -0.54
N ALA A 93 1.96 -15.79 0.40
CA ALA A 93 2.70 -17.05 0.34
C ALA A 93 1.92 -18.12 -0.41
N TYR A 94 0.68 -17.84 -0.76
CA TYR A 94 -0.24 -18.80 -1.36
C TYR A 94 -0.50 -18.46 -2.81
N GLU A 95 -0.88 -19.46 -3.59
CA GLU A 95 -1.31 -19.21 -4.96
C GLU A 95 -2.72 -18.63 -4.93
N ILE A 96 -2.94 -17.64 -5.79
CA ILE A 96 -4.24 -17.02 -5.97
C ILE A 96 -4.75 -17.47 -7.32
N GLY A 97 -6.02 -17.86 -7.40
CA GLY A 97 -6.62 -18.29 -8.66
C GLY A 97 -6.45 -17.20 -9.73
N ASP A 98 -6.04 -17.62 -10.92
CA ASP A 98 -5.74 -16.70 -12.02
C ASP A 98 -6.89 -15.75 -12.34
N SER A 99 -8.14 -16.26 -12.33
CA SER A 99 -9.29 -15.42 -12.66
C SER A 99 -9.51 -14.32 -11.62
N ILE A 100 -9.34 -14.64 -10.34
CA ILE A 100 -9.53 -13.65 -9.27
C ILE A 100 -8.41 -12.61 -9.33
N PHE A 101 -7.19 -13.06 -9.47
CA PHE A 101 -6.05 -12.15 -9.57
C PHE A 101 -6.17 -11.24 -10.79
N SER A 102 -6.55 -11.82 -11.93
CA SER A 102 -6.73 -11.07 -13.16
C SER A 102 -7.80 -9.99 -13.01
N ASP A 103 -8.92 -10.31 -12.37
CA ASP A 103 -9.99 -9.35 -12.15
C ASP A 103 -9.54 -8.17 -11.30
N TYR A 104 -8.82 -8.44 -10.22
CA TYR A 104 -8.35 -7.39 -9.31
C TYR A 104 -7.28 -6.52 -9.97
N THR A 105 -6.42 -7.12 -10.78
CA THR A 105 -5.40 -6.38 -11.52
C THR A 105 -6.02 -5.53 -12.62
N LYS A 106 -6.97 -6.12 -13.36
CA LYS A 106 -7.64 -5.45 -14.46
C LYS A 106 -8.45 -4.25 -13.98
N ASN A 107 -9.06 -4.36 -12.80
CA ASN A 107 -9.84 -3.27 -12.22
C ASN A 107 -8.97 -2.33 -11.37
N GLU A 108 -7.66 -2.49 -11.44
CA GLU A 108 -6.69 -1.62 -10.77
C GLU A 108 -6.80 -1.60 -9.25
N ILE A 109 -7.31 -2.68 -8.68
CA ILE A 109 -7.37 -2.82 -7.23
C ILE A 109 -6.00 -3.18 -6.69
N ILE A 110 -5.24 -3.95 -7.45
CA ILE A 110 -3.87 -4.33 -7.13
C ILE A 110 -2.94 -3.73 -8.18
N ASN A 111 -2.01 -2.89 -7.75
CA ASN A 111 -1.05 -2.25 -8.65
C ASN A 111 0.29 -3.01 -8.69
N GLY A 112 0.64 -3.71 -7.62
CA GLY A 112 1.85 -4.53 -7.58
C GLY A 112 1.58 -5.80 -6.81
N PHE A 113 2.43 -6.81 -7.03
CA PHE A 113 2.24 -8.11 -6.42
C PHE A 113 3.58 -8.74 -6.07
N PHE A 114 3.65 -9.35 -4.88
CA PHE A 114 4.80 -10.14 -4.47
C PHE A 114 4.38 -11.53 -4.03
N GLN A 115 5.12 -12.51 -4.49
CA GLN A 115 5.07 -13.86 -3.95
C GLN A 115 6.07 -13.92 -2.81
N LYS A 116 5.62 -14.30 -1.61
CA LYS A 116 6.53 -14.46 -0.47
C LYS A 116 7.43 -15.69 -0.66
N PRO A 117 8.67 -15.64 -0.18
CA PRO A 117 9.31 -14.57 0.58
C PRO A 117 9.73 -13.41 -0.32
N VAL A 118 9.59 -12.19 0.20
CA VAL A 118 9.89 -10.98 -0.56
C VAL A 118 11.33 -10.54 -0.28
N ARG A 119 12.08 -10.33 -1.34
CA ARG A 119 13.45 -9.83 -1.19
C ARG A 119 13.40 -8.34 -0.89
N ILE A 120 14.23 -7.90 0.05
CA ILE A 120 14.25 -6.49 0.45
C ILE A 120 14.59 -5.57 -0.72
N THR A 121 15.52 -5.97 -1.57
CA THR A 121 15.88 -5.15 -2.74
C THR A 121 14.72 -5.00 -3.71
N ASP A 122 13.94 -6.07 -3.90
CA ASP A 122 12.77 -6.04 -4.77
C ASP A 122 11.67 -5.19 -4.16
N LEU A 123 11.50 -5.26 -2.84
CA LEU A 123 10.53 -4.45 -2.13
C LEU A 123 10.82 -2.96 -2.32
N ILE A 124 12.06 -2.56 -2.08
CA ILE A 124 12.46 -1.16 -2.21
C ILE A 124 12.24 -0.66 -3.64
N LYS A 125 12.61 -1.48 -4.61
CA LYS A 125 12.45 -1.12 -6.01
C LYS A 125 10.98 -0.93 -6.38
N GLU A 126 10.14 -1.87 -5.96
CA GLU A 126 8.71 -1.80 -6.27
C GLU A 126 8.06 -0.59 -5.58
N VAL A 127 8.42 -0.33 -4.33
CA VAL A 127 7.88 0.81 -3.61
C VAL A 127 8.24 2.11 -4.33
N ASN A 128 9.48 2.27 -4.76
CA ASN A 128 9.88 3.45 -5.50
C ASN A 128 9.10 3.60 -6.81
N MET A 129 8.85 2.50 -7.50
CA MET A 129 8.04 2.52 -8.72
C MET A 129 6.62 2.96 -8.45
N GLN A 130 6.01 2.46 -7.37
CA GLN A 130 4.64 2.81 -7.03
C GLN A 130 4.53 4.27 -6.58
N LEU A 131 5.52 4.76 -5.84
CA LEU A 131 5.54 6.17 -5.43
C LEU A 131 5.63 7.08 -6.65
N HIS A 132 6.44 6.70 -7.62
CA HIS A 132 6.56 7.46 -8.86
C HIS A 132 5.23 7.47 -9.63
N SER A 133 4.59 6.30 -9.74
CA SER A 133 3.29 6.19 -10.40
C SER A 133 2.23 7.04 -9.70
N TYR A 134 2.27 7.07 -8.36
CA TYR A 134 1.36 7.90 -7.59
C TYR A 134 1.50 9.37 -7.98
N GLU A 135 2.75 9.86 -8.05
CA GLU A 135 3.00 11.26 -8.40
C GLU A 135 2.51 11.60 -9.79
N ILE A 136 2.76 10.73 -10.75
CA ILE A 136 2.32 10.95 -12.12
C ILE A 136 0.80 11.03 -12.20
N GLN A 137 0.10 10.11 -11.52
CA GLN A 137 -1.35 10.07 -11.55
C GLN A 137 -1.98 11.28 -10.86
N LYS A 138 -1.39 11.73 -9.76
CA LYS A 138 -1.90 12.91 -9.06
C LYS A 138 -1.67 14.19 -9.86
N THR A 139 -0.52 14.28 -10.53
CA THR A 139 -0.17 15.46 -11.32
C THR A 139 -0.93 15.49 -12.64
N PHE A 140 -1.15 14.34 -13.25
CA PHE A 140 -1.81 14.21 -14.53
C PHE A 140 -2.96 13.20 -14.43
N PRO A 141 -4.11 13.62 -13.86
CA PRO A 141 -5.19 12.65 -13.59
C PRO A 141 -5.73 11.91 -14.82
N SER A 142 -5.56 12.46 -16.02
CA SER A 142 -6.00 11.81 -17.24
C SER A 142 -4.98 10.80 -17.79
N TYR A 143 -3.81 10.73 -17.16
CA TYR A 143 -2.78 9.79 -17.58
C TYR A 143 -3.23 8.36 -17.26
N PRO A 144 -2.96 7.38 -18.14
CA PRO A 144 -3.35 5.99 -17.86
C PRO A 144 -2.66 5.46 -16.62
N PRO A 145 -3.33 4.57 -15.88
CA PRO A 145 -2.74 4.00 -14.66
C PRO A 145 -1.54 3.11 -14.92
#